data_56a462e7ae308095ae2583745555d467
#
_entry.id   56a462e7ae308095ae2583745555d467
#
_cell.length_a   1.000
_cell.length_b   1.000
_cell.length_c   1.000
_cell.angle_alpha   90.00
_cell.angle_beta   90.00
_cell.angle_gamma   90.00
#
_symmetry.space_group_name_H-M   'P 1'
#
loop_
_entity.id
_entity.type
_entity.pdbx_description
1 polymer ?
#
loop_
_entity_poly.entity_id
_entity_poly.type
_entity_poly.pdbx_seq_one_letter_code
_entity_poly.pdbx_strand_id
1 'polypeptide(L)'
;TARNNIKAEIDALNKEITRIATTTEFNGEKPLSPDTKTKGNNLTFFIGASADASNAMTVAQMTMTAKALTIDQIKVDNTTNAFKAMKSIDAAIERVSTYRATLGAAQNRLEHTVNNLKVTSENITSAESRIRDTDMADEMTRFSKESILQQAATSMLAQAEDE
;
A
#
# COMPACT_ATOMS: atom_id res chain seq x y z
N THR A 1 -39.39 30.63 -2.97
CA THR A 1 -40.24 29.46 -3.25
C THR A 1 -39.57 28.19 -2.76
N ALA A 2 -40.32 27.12 -2.47
CA ALA A 2 -39.79 25.83 -2.01
C ALA A 2 -38.69 25.28 -2.93
N ARG A 3 -38.83 25.43 -4.26
CA ARG A 3 -37.82 25.01 -5.22
C ARG A 3 -36.48 25.75 -5.09
N ASN A 4 -36.54 27.04 -4.77
CA ASN A 4 -35.33 27.84 -4.55
C ASN A 4 -34.58 27.39 -3.27
N ASN A 5 -35.33 27.00 -2.23
CA ASN A 5 -34.76 26.48 -1.01
C ASN A 5 -34.07 25.12 -1.26
N ILE A 6 -34.74 24.24 -2.01
CA ILE A 6 -34.13 22.95 -2.43
C ILE A 6 -32.87 23.19 -3.26
N LYS A 7 -32.88 24.14 -4.21
CA LYS A 7 -31.70 24.47 -4.99
C LYS A 7 -30.54 24.98 -4.12
N ALA A 8 -30.85 25.86 -3.15
CA ALA A 8 -29.84 26.38 -2.23
C ALA A 8 -29.22 25.26 -1.37
N GLU A 9 -30.02 24.29 -0.96
CA GLU A 9 -29.54 23.13 -0.21
C GLU A 9 -28.65 22.22 -1.08
N ILE A 10 -29.05 21.94 -2.31
CA ILE A 10 -28.22 21.19 -3.27
C ILE A 10 -26.89 21.90 -3.51
N ASP A 11 -26.89 23.21 -3.67
CA ASP A 11 -25.67 23.99 -3.87
C ASP A 11 -24.75 23.94 -2.63
N ALA A 12 -25.35 23.96 -1.42
CA ALA A 12 -24.61 23.80 -0.17
C ALA A 12 -23.98 22.41 -0.06
N LEU A 13 -24.74 21.36 -0.40
CA LEU A 13 -24.24 19.98 -0.41
C LEU A 13 -23.13 19.77 -1.44
N ASN A 14 -23.24 20.34 -2.63
CA ASN A 14 -22.20 20.29 -3.66
C ASN A 14 -20.90 20.97 -3.21
N LYS A 15 -21.02 22.09 -2.49
CA LYS A 15 -19.85 22.74 -1.87
C LYS A 15 -19.23 21.85 -0.81
N GLU A 16 -20.04 21.19 0.01
CA GLU A 16 -19.54 20.29 1.05
C GLU A 16 -18.86 19.05 0.46
N ILE A 17 -19.43 18.43 -0.58
CA ILE A 17 -18.78 17.32 -1.31
C ILE A 17 -17.43 17.76 -1.85
N THR A 18 -17.36 18.94 -2.47
CA THR A 18 -16.10 19.48 -3.01
C THR A 18 -15.11 19.77 -1.89
N ARG A 19 -15.57 20.33 -0.75
CA ARG A 19 -14.76 20.58 0.42
C ARG A 19 -14.15 19.28 0.94
N ILE A 20 -14.97 18.25 1.16
CA ILE A 20 -14.50 16.95 1.62
C ILE A 20 -13.45 16.37 0.65
N ALA A 21 -13.72 16.42 -0.65
CA ALA A 21 -12.80 15.90 -1.64
C ALA A 21 -11.45 16.62 -1.66
N THR A 22 -11.43 17.94 -1.42
CA THR A 22 -10.22 18.78 -1.48
C THR A 22 -9.48 18.86 -0.15
N THR A 23 -10.17 18.66 0.98
CA THR A 23 -9.56 18.74 2.32
C THR A 23 -9.16 17.37 2.88
N THR A 24 -9.71 16.28 2.34
CA THR A 24 -9.30 14.94 2.76
C THR A 24 -7.86 14.69 2.30
N GLU A 25 -6.98 14.55 3.28
CA GLU A 25 -5.55 14.36 3.07
C GLU A 25 -5.06 13.18 3.90
N PHE A 26 -4.18 12.40 3.33
CA PHE A 26 -3.46 11.32 4.01
C PHE A 26 -2.00 11.36 3.60
N ASN A 27 -1.11 11.56 4.56
CA ASN A 27 0.34 11.63 4.35
C ASN A 27 0.77 12.66 3.27
N GLY A 28 0.12 13.84 3.26
CA GLY A 28 0.40 14.90 2.27
C GLY A 28 -0.22 14.67 0.88
N GLU A 29 -0.93 13.57 0.69
CA GLU A 29 -1.62 13.25 -0.56
C GLU A 29 -3.14 13.44 -0.42
N LYS A 30 -3.77 13.90 -1.50
CA LYS A 30 -5.22 14.11 -1.57
C LYS A 30 -5.87 13.02 -2.43
N PRO A 31 -6.25 11.89 -1.84
CA PRO A 31 -6.72 10.73 -2.62
C PRO A 31 -8.04 10.96 -3.37
N LEU A 32 -8.85 11.92 -2.92
CA LEU A 32 -10.14 12.25 -3.54
C LEU A 32 -10.06 13.46 -4.51
N SER A 33 -8.92 14.12 -4.57
CA SER A 33 -8.65 15.25 -5.48
C SER A 33 -7.17 15.26 -5.87
N PRO A 34 -6.70 14.21 -6.56
CA PRO A 34 -5.29 14.10 -6.92
C PRO A 34 -4.85 15.23 -7.83
N ASP A 35 -3.63 15.71 -7.64
CA ASP A 35 -3.00 16.67 -8.56
C ASP A 35 -2.52 15.94 -9.82
N THR A 36 -3.38 15.95 -10.83
CA THR A 36 -3.14 15.26 -12.10
C THR A 36 -2.01 15.89 -12.92
N LYS A 37 -1.60 17.11 -12.57
CA LYS A 37 -0.56 17.84 -13.32
C LYS A 37 0.84 17.42 -12.91
N THR A 38 1.03 17.05 -11.65
CA THR A 38 2.36 16.76 -11.07
C THR A 38 2.64 15.28 -10.92
N LYS A 39 1.65 14.45 -10.61
CA LYS A 39 1.86 13.04 -10.21
C LYS A 39 1.03 12.01 -10.99
N GLY A 40 0.15 12.45 -11.90
CA GLY A 40 -0.81 11.56 -12.55
C GLY A 40 -1.92 11.10 -11.60
N ASN A 41 -2.79 10.21 -12.09
CA ASN A 41 -3.97 9.73 -11.34
C ASN A 41 -3.75 8.37 -10.65
N ASN A 42 -2.51 7.96 -10.42
CA ASN A 42 -2.24 6.62 -9.94
C ASN A 42 -1.34 6.62 -8.70
N LEU A 43 -1.74 5.87 -7.68
CA LEU A 43 -0.88 5.49 -6.56
C LEU A 43 -0.22 4.16 -6.90
N THR A 44 1.09 4.13 -6.88
CA THR A 44 1.86 2.91 -7.13
C THR A 44 2.51 2.44 -5.83
N PHE A 45 2.19 1.22 -5.43
CA PHE A 45 2.76 0.55 -4.28
C PHE A 45 3.72 -0.53 -4.76
N PHE A 46 4.96 -0.49 -4.34
CA PHE A 46 5.91 -1.58 -4.57
C PHE A 46 5.69 -2.67 -3.54
N ILE A 47 5.37 -3.87 -4.01
CA ILE A 47 4.97 -5.03 -3.21
C ILE A 47 5.92 -6.22 -3.35
N GLY A 48 7.12 -5.99 -3.87
CA GLY A 48 8.13 -7.04 -4.09
C GLY A 48 9.55 -6.54 -3.86
N ALA A 49 10.50 -7.48 -3.88
CA ALA A 49 11.90 -7.23 -3.56
C ALA A 49 12.69 -6.53 -4.68
N SER A 50 12.16 -6.47 -5.89
CA SER A 50 12.81 -5.83 -7.04
C SER A 50 11.96 -4.69 -7.58
N ALA A 51 12.62 -3.72 -8.21
CA ALA A 51 11.99 -2.55 -8.84
C ALA A 51 11.35 -2.85 -10.21
N ASP A 52 10.88 -4.08 -10.41
CA ASP A 52 10.19 -4.48 -11.62
C ASP A 52 8.72 -4.05 -11.60
N ALA A 53 8.19 -3.77 -12.78
CA ALA A 53 6.78 -3.40 -12.96
C ALA A 53 5.81 -4.50 -12.46
N SER A 54 6.23 -5.77 -12.48
CA SER A 54 5.49 -6.91 -11.94
C SER A 54 5.31 -6.85 -10.42
N ASN A 55 6.21 -6.16 -9.72
CA ASN A 55 6.19 -5.94 -8.28
C ASN A 55 5.51 -4.62 -7.88
N ALA A 56 4.90 -3.92 -8.83
CA ALA A 56 4.18 -2.68 -8.60
C ALA A 56 2.67 -2.92 -8.68
N MET A 57 1.95 -2.59 -7.62
CA MET A 57 0.49 -2.53 -7.63
C MET A 57 0.06 -1.08 -7.79
N THR A 58 -0.62 -0.80 -8.89
CA THR A 58 -1.14 0.53 -9.19
C THR A 58 -2.62 0.62 -8.86
N VAL A 59 -3.00 1.63 -8.09
CA VAL A 59 -4.37 1.98 -7.76
C VAL A 59 -4.69 3.31 -8.39
N ALA A 60 -5.66 3.32 -9.31
CA ALA A 60 -6.12 4.54 -9.95
C ALA A 60 -6.84 5.42 -8.93
N GLN A 61 -6.44 6.68 -8.83
CA GLN A 61 -7.16 7.69 -8.06
C GLN A 61 -8.23 8.34 -8.92
N MET A 62 -9.33 8.74 -8.31
CA MET A 62 -10.44 9.42 -8.99
C MET A 62 -10.78 10.71 -8.25
N THR A 63 -10.94 11.79 -9.01
CA THR A 63 -11.42 13.07 -8.47
C THR A 63 -12.90 12.96 -8.11
N MET A 64 -13.25 13.27 -6.85
CA MET A 64 -14.58 13.16 -6.26
C MET A 64 -15.20 14.53 -5.95
N THR A 65 -14.79 15.57 -6.65
CA THR A 65 -15.43 16.90 -6.53
C THR A 65 -16.80 16.89 -7.19
N ALA A 66 -17.70 17.78 -6.79
CA ALA A 66 -19.03 17.92 -7.40
C ALA A 66 -18.96 18.13 -8.92
N LYS A 67 -17.94 18.84 -9.39
CA LYS A 67 -17.67 19.05 -10.81
C LYS A 67 -17.26 17.76 -11.54
N ALA A 68 -16.39 16.97 -10.95
CA ALA A 68 -15.94 15.70 -11.53
C ALA A 68 -17.07 14.65 -11.55
N LEU A 69 -17.96 14.72 -10.57
CA LEU A 69 -19.15 13.89 -10.50
C LEU A 69 -20.31 14.41 -11.38
N THR A 70 -20.16 15.58 -12.03
CA THR A 70 -21.16 16.21 -12.89
C THR A 70 -22.47 16.58 -12.17
N ILE A 71 -22.37 16.92 -10.89
CA ILE A 71 -23.50 17.33 -10.04
C ILE A 71 -23.44 18.83 -9.65
N ASP A 72 -22.40 19.56 -10.06
CA ASP A 72 -22.20 20.98 -9.74
C ASP A 72 -23.23 21.91 -10.40
N GLN A 73 -23.81 21.49 -11.52
CA GLN A 73 -24.74 22.29 -12.35
C GLN A 73 -26.19 21.78 -12.30
N ILE A 74 -26.56 21.04 -11.27
CA ILE A 74 -27.91 20.49 -11.12
C ILE A 74 -28.93 21.62 -11.00
N LYS A 75 -30.02 21.51 -11.80
CA LYS A 75 -31.17 22.42 -11.76
C LYS A 75 -32.43 21.65 -11.37
N VAL A 76 -33.28 22.29 -10.55
CA VAL A 76 -34.54 21.74 -10.07
C VAL A 76 -35.69 22.73 -10.27
N ASP A 77 -35.53 23.66 -11.22
CA ASP A 77 -36.48 24.72 -11.54
C ASP A 77 -37.77 24.19 -12.14
N ASN A 78 -37.74 23.08 -12.86
CA ASN A 78 -38.89 22.42 -13.44
C ASN A 78 -38.78 20.90 -13.35
N THR A 79 -39.87 20.19 -13.64
CA THR A 79 -39.97 18.73 -13.53
C THR A 79 -38.91 18.02 -14.42
N THR A 80 -38.71 18.51 -15.65
CA THR A 80 -37.75 17.92 -16.60
C THR A 80 -36.33 18.03 -16.07
N ASN A 81 -35.93 19.17 -15.51
CA ASN A 81 -34.64 19.37 -14.92
C ASN A 81 -34.45 18.59 -13.61
N ALA A 82 -35.53 18.45 -12.83
CA ALA A 82 -35.52 17.58 -11.65
C ALA A 82 -35.26 16.11 -12.02
N PHE A 83 -35.84 15.58 -13.09
CA PHE A 83 -35.55 14.23 -13.59
C PHE A 83 -34.13 14.09 -14.10
N LYS A 84 -33.58 15.10 -14.78
CA LYS A 84 -32.17 15.11 -15.20
C LYS A 84 -31.23 15.13 -13.98
N ALA A 85 -31.58 15.92 -12.97
CA ALA A 85 -30.84 16.00 -11.71
C ALA A 85 -30.78 14.62 -11.03
N MET A 86 -31.92 13.92 -10.91
CA MET A 86 -31.95 12.57 -10.35
C MET A 86 -31.03 11.61 -11.10
N LYS A 87 -31.07 11.58 -12.43
CA LYS A 87 -30.18 10.75 -13.25
C LYS A 87 -28.70 11.09 -13.04
N SER A 88 -28.36 12.36 -12.89
CA SER A 88 -26.98 12.79 -12.64
C SER A 88 -26.53 12.36 -11.25
N ILE A 89 -27.41 12.42 -10.25
CA ILE A 89 -27.11 11.95 -8.89
C ILE A 89 -26.94 10.43 -8.86
N ASP A 90 -27.82 9.68 -9.53
CA ASP A 90 -27.71 8.22 -9.62
C ASP A 90 -26.38 7.80 -10.27
N ALA A 91 -26.01 8.45 -11.37
CA ALA A 91 -24.72 8.22 -12.02
C ALA A 91 -23.52 8.58 -11.12
N ALA A 92 -23.63 9.64 -10.34
CA ALA A 92 -22.60 10.01 -9.37
C ALA A 92 -22.46 8.96 -8.26
N ILE A 93 -23.58 8.46 -7.73
CA ILE A 93 -23.59 7.38 -6.72
C ILE A 93 -22.96 6.11 -7.28
N GLU A 94 -23.28 5.74 -8.52
CA GLU A 94 -22.69 4.58 -9.19
C GLU A 94 -21.16 4.74 -9.34
N ARG A 95 -20.68 5.91 -9.76
CA ARG A 95 -19.25 6.20 -9.86
C ARG A 95 -18.54 6.09 -8.51
N VAL A 96 -19.10 6.65 -7.45
CA VAL A 96 -18.54 6.56 -6.10
C VAL A 96 -18.53 5.10 -5.62
N SER A 97 -19.59 4.35 -5.87
CA SER A 97 -19.71 2.94 -5.48
C SER A 97 -18.68 2.07 -6.22
N THR A 98 -18.51 2.29 -7.52
CA THR A 98 -17.49 1.60 -8.33
C THR A 98 -16.08 1.90 -7.83
N TYR A 99 -15.80 3.17 -7.51
CA TYR A 99 -14.50 3.54 -6.97
C TYR A 99 -14.24 2.91 -5.60
N ARG A 100 -15.23 2.90 -4.72
CA ARG A 100 -15.14 2.20 -3.43
C ARG A 100 -14.89 0.70 -3.60
N ALA A 101 -15.56 0.07 -4.56
CA ALA A 101 -15.32 -1.35 -4.87
C ALA A 101 -13.89 -1.60 -5.35
N THR A 102 -13.36 -0.73 -6.21
CA THR A 102 -11.96 -0.79 -6.67
C THR A 102 -10.98 -0.66 -5.50
N LEU A 103 -11.22 0.28 -4.59
CA LEU A 103 -10.39 0.46 -3.39
C LEU A 103 -10.48 -0.75 -2.46
N GLY A 104 -11.67 -1.31 -2.26
CA GLY A 104 -11.87 -2.52 -1.46
C GLY A 104 -11.13 -3.73 -2.04
N ALA A 105 -11.20 -3.90 -3.36
CA ALA A 105 -10.43 -4.96 -4.04
C ALA A 105 -8.91 -4.75 -3.91
N ALA A 106 -8.44 -3.51 -4.02
CA ALA A 106 -7.04 -3.17 -3.80
C ALA A 106 -6.59 -3.46 -2.35
N GLN A 107 -7.42 -3.10 -1.37
CA GLN A 107 -7.16 -3.41 0.04
C GLN A 107 -7.03 -4.93 0.27
N ASN A 108 -7.97 -5.73 -0.21
CA ASN A 108 -7.91 -7.18 -0.09
C ASN A 108 -6.63 -7.76 -0.72
N ARG A 109 -6.26 -7.27 -1.91
CA ARG A 109 -5.01 -7.69 -2.56
C ARG A 109 -3.78 -7.32 -1.74
N LEU A 110 -3.73 -6.13 -1.17
CA LEU A 110 -2.63 -5.70 -0.30
C LEU A 110 -2.55 -6.56 0.96
N GLU A 111 -3.67 -6.89 1.59
CA GLU A 111 -3.70 -7.79 2.77
C GLU A 111 -3.14 -9.17 2.45
N HIS A 112 -3.55 -9.77 1.32
CA HIS A 112 -3.00 -11.04 0.86
C HIS A 112 -1.50 -10.95 0.54
N THR A 113 -1.06 -9.84 -0.06
CA THR A 113 0.35 -9.61 -0.36
C THR A 113 1.18 -9.47 0.92
N VAL A 114 0.70 -8.71 1.90
CA VAL A 114 1.37 -8.56 3.20
C VAL A 114 1.54 -9.91 3.88
N ASN A 115 0.48 -10.73 3.89
CA ASN A 115 0.55 -12.07 4.47
C ASN A 115 1.56 -12.97 3.74
N ASN A 116 1.58 -12.94 2.41
CA ASN A 116 2.54 -13.70 1.61
C ASN A 116 3.98 -13.22 1.86
N LEU A 117 4.21 -11.90 1.85
CA LEU A 117 5.53 -11.33 2.12
C LEU A 117 6.02 -11.66 3.54
N LYS A 118 5.13 -11.69 4.51
CA LYS A 118 5.46 -12.10 5.89
C LYS A 118 5.98 -13.55 5.92
N VAL A 119 5.25 -14.48 5.30
CA VAL A 119 5.67 -15.90 5.20
C VAL A 119 6.98 -16.03 4.43
N THR A 120 7.12 -15.31 3.32
CA THR A 120 8.34 -15.31 2.52
C THR A 120 9.54 -14.77 3.33
N SER A 121 9.36 -13.68 4.06
CA SER A 121 10.39 -13.09 4.93
C SER A 121 10.81 -14.07 6.03
N GLU A 122 9.86 -14.76 6.65
CA GLU A 122 10.14 -15.76 7.67
C GLU A 122 10.93 -16.97 7.10
N ASN A 123 10.55 -17.44 5.92
CA ASN A 123 11.26 -18.51 5.22
C ASN A 123 12.69 -18.09 4.83
N ILE A 124 12.86 -16.86 4.32
CA ILE A 124 14.18 -16.32 3.97
C ILE A 124 15.04 -16.17 5.21
N THR A 125 14.50 -15.65 6.32
CA THR A 125 15.24 -15.51 7.59
C THR A 125 15.65 -16.88 8.11
N SER A 126 14.77 -17.88 8.03
CA SER A 126 15.10 -19.27 8.43
C SER A 126 16.19 -19.87 7.53
N ALA A 127 16.13 -19.61 6.22
CA ALA A 127 17.18 -20.07 5.28
C ALA A 127 18.52 -19.36 5.50
N GLU A 128 18.48 -18.04 5.76
CA GLU A 128 19.68 -17.26 6.12
C GLU A 128 20.33 -17.83 7.39
N SER A 129 19.53 -18.09 8.42
CA SER A 129 20.00 -18.70 9.66
C SER A 129 20.71 -20.05 9.41
N ARG A 130 20.14 -20.91 8.57
CA ARG A 130 20.76 -22.20 8.22
C ARG A 130 22.07 -22.09 7.47
N ILE A 131 22.28 -21.00 6.71
CA ILE A 131 23.51 -20.76 5.94
C ILE A 131 24.55 -20.06 6.78
N ARG A 132 24.13 -19.10 7.59
CA ARG A 132 25.02 -18.15 8.26
C ARG A 132 25.28 -18.49 9.72
N ASP A 133 24.32 -19.13 10.42
CA ASP A 133 24.50 -19.42 11.82
C ASP A 133 25.44 -20.62 12.00
N THR A 134 26.50 -20.40 12.77
CA THR A 134 27.44 -21.44 13.16
C THR A 134 26.87 -22.22 14.32
N ASP A 135 26.84 -23.54 14.22
CA ASP A 135 26.56 -24.40 15.36
C ASP A 135 27.73 -24.28 16.35
N MET A 136 27.48 -23.54 17.43
CA MET A 136 28.51 -23.27 18.44
C MET A 136 29.01 -24.53 19.13
N ALA A 137 28.20 -25.56 19.21
CA ALA A 137 28.59 -26.82 19.84
C ALA A 137 29.59 -27.56 18.94
N ASP A 138 29.33 -27.63 17.65
CA ASP A 138 30.27 -28.21 16.66
C ASP A 138 31.54 -27.40 16.56
N GLU A 139 31.47 -26.08 16.52
CA GLU A 139 32.62 -25.20 16.40
C GLU A 139 33.52 -25.26 17.65
N MET A 140 32.93 -25.28 18.84
CA MET A 140 33.67 -25.47 20.09
C MET A 140 34.32 -26.84 20.18
N THR A 141 33.68 -27.88 19.64
CA THR A 141 34.27 -29.23 19.58
C THR A 141 35.46 -29.25 18.61
N ARG A 142 35.38 -28.62 17.46
CA ARG A 142 36.49 -28.45 16.51
C ARG A 142 37.62 -27.65 17.11
N PHE A 143 37.29 -26.51 17.73
CA PHE A 143 38.31 -25.66 18.39
C PHE A 143 39.05 -26.43 19.51
N SER A 144 38.31 -27.17 20.35
CA SER A 144 38.91 -27.98 21.42
C SER A 144 39.81 -29.07 20.86
N LYS A 145 39.37 -29.76 19.80
CA LYS A 145 40.17 -30.77 19.11
C LYS A 145 41.46 -30.19 18.54
N GLU A 146 41.39 -29.07 17.83
CA GLU A 146 42.55 -28.40 17.26
C GLU A 146 43.51 -27.89 18.33
N SER A 147 43.00 -27.35 19.43
CA SER A 147 43.79 -26.91 20.58
C SER A 147 44.59 -28.07 21.23
N ILE A 148 43.91 -29.22 21.41
CA ILE A 148 44.56 -30.41 21.98
C ILE A 148 45.63 -30.94 21.00
N LEU A 149 45.34 -31.00 19.73
CA LEU A 149 46.32 -31.43 18.70
C LEU A 149 47.52 -30.50 18.66
N GLN A 150 47.32 -29.19 18.76
CA GLN A 150 48.41 -28.20 18.81
C GLN A 150 49.30 -28.39 20.06
N GLN A 151 48.70 -28.61 21.23
CA GLN A 151 49.42 -28.88 22.47
C GLN A 151 50.19 -30.19 22.40
N ALA A 152 49.61 -31.25 21.83
CA ALA A 152 50.25 -32.54 21.65
C ALA A 152 51.42 -32.42 20.63
N ALA A 153 51.22 -31.70 19.53
CA ALA A 153 52.24 -31.50 18.53
C ALA A 153 53.46 -30.70 19.05
N THR A 154 53.21 -29.65 19.86
CA THR A 154 54.28 -28.88 20.51
C THR A 154 55.02 -29.70 21.54
N SER A 155 54.35 -30.53 22.31
CA SER A 155 54.99 -31.43 23.28
C SER A 155 55.82 -32.50 22.59
N MET A 156 55.36 -33.07 21.49
CA MET A 156 56.11 -34.04 20.68
C MET A 156 57.33 -33.41 20.00
N LEU A 157 57.23 -32.16 19.52
CA LEU A 157 58.37 -31.41 18.96
C LEU A 157 59.41 -31.14 20.05
N ALA A 158 58.99 -30.69 21.22
CA ALA A 158 59.92 -30.47 22.32
C ALA A 158 60.64 -31.76 22.74
N GLN A 159 59.98 -32.91 22.68
CA GLN A 159 60.61 -34.21 23.01
C GLN A 159 61.53 -34.70 21.89
N ALA A 160 61.32 -34.29 20.64
CA ALA A 160 62.16 -34.60 19.50
C ALA A 160 63.43 -33.71 19.43
N GLU A 161 63.42 -32.54 20.09
CA GLU A 161 64.64 -31.68 20.21
C GLU A 161 65.59 -32.10 21.37
N ASP A 162 65.05 -32.89 22.33
CA ASP A 162 65.87 -33.38 23.47
C ASP A 162 66.56 -34.73 23.22
N GLU A 163 66.40 -35.33 22.00
CA GLU A 163 67.15 -36.51 21.55
C GLU A 163 68.21 -36.12 20.50
#